data_04d1b2fe63b4b41ebac8b6be075b4d60
#
_entry.id   04d1b2fe63b4b41ebac8b6be075b4d60
#
_cell.length_a   1.000
_cell.length_b   1.000
_cell.length_c   1.000
_cell.angle_alpha   90.00
_cell.angle_beta   90.00
_cell.angle_gamma   90.00
#
_symmetry.space_group_name_H-M   'P 1'
#
loop_
_entity.id
_entity.type
_entity.pdbx_description
1 polymer ?
#
loop_
_entity_poly.entity_id
_entity_poly.type
_entity_poly.pdbx_seq_one_letter_code
_entity_poly.pdbx_strand_id
1 'polypeptide(L)'
;MANLSLTKVKMPEQDPNVRNKNFDEVALGYTEEMAKEEATRCLNCKNRPCVSGCPVNVRIPDFIAQVVEGNYEEAYKIITSTNCLPAVCGRVCTQETQCESKCVRGAKGESVGIGRLERFVADYHMAHVTEDAPAIEKNGHRVAVIGSGPSGLTCAGDLARLGYEVTIFEAFHKAGGVLVYGIPEFRLPKAIVQKEVENLQSLGVEVRTNFVIGKTMTIDEIFEEGYEAIFIGSGAGLPSFMGIEGESLIGEIGRAYV
;
A
#
# COMPACT_ATOMS: atom_id res chain seq x y z
N MET A 1 -27.48 -11.89 8.86
CA MET A 1 -28.33 -10.68 8.68
C MET A 1 -27.41 -9.48 8.59
N ALA A 2 -27.72 -8.47 7.74
CA ALA A 2 -26.91 -7.25 7.66
C ALA A 2 -26.95 -6.47 8.96
N ASN A 3 -25.79 -6.02 9.44
CA ASN A 3 -25.68 -5.14 10.59
C ASN A 3 -26.10 -3.71 10.19
N LEU A 4 -27.16 -3.17 10.79
CA LEU A 4 -27.68 -1.85 10.47
C LEU A 4 -27.10 -0.73 11.35
N SER A 5 -26.08 -1.00 12.18
CA SER A 5 -25.40 0.03 12.97
C SER A 5 -25.04 1.24 12.10
N LEU A 6 -25.34 2.44 12.58
CA LEU A 6 -25.05 3.70 11.88
C LEU A 6 -23.57 4.13 12.05
N THR A 7 -22.86 3.53 12.99
CA THR A 7 -21.46 3.83 13.28
C THR A 7 -20.55 2.68 12.86
N LYS A 8 -19.30 2.99 12.47
CA LYS A 8 -18.24 2.01 12.25
C LYS A 8 -17.84 1.33 13.56
N VAL A 9 -17.37 0.10 13.48
CA VAL A 9 -16.64 -0.51 14.59
C VAL A 9 -15.41 0.37 14.88
N LYS A 10 -15.24 0.73 16.16
CA LYS A 10 -14.15 1.62 16.55
C LYS A 10 -12.80 0.93 16.37
N MET A 11 -11.86 1.61 15.69
CA MET A 11 -10.48 1.14 15.60
C MET A 11 -9.81 1.24 16.96
N PRO A 12 -9.22 0.15 17.49
CA PRO A 12 -8.39 0.23 18.68
C PRO A 12 -7.15 1.10 18.44
N GLU A 13 -6.79 1.91 19.40
CA GLU A 13 -5.65 2.81 19.33
C GLU A 13 -4.85 2.76 20.63
N GLN A 14 -3.54 3.07 20.57
CA GLN A 14 -2.74 3.27 21.77
C GLN A 14 -3.29 4.41 22.63
N ASP A 15 -3.25 4.22 23.96
CA ASP A 15 -3.61 5.29 24.91
C ASP A 15 -2.78 6.56 24.63
N PRO A 16 -3.36 7.77 24.63
CA PRO A 16 -2.64 9.03 24.36
C PRO A 16 -1.42 9.27 25.25
N ASN A 17 -1.45 8.81 26.52
CA ASN A 17 -0.31 8.96 27.45
C ASN A 17 0.78 7.90 27.23
N VAL A 18 0.50 6.86 26.46
CA VAL A 18 1.47 5.84 26.04
C VAL A 18 2.07 6.24 24.70
N ARG A 19 1.23 6.54 23.70
CA ARG A 19 1.70 6.82 22.33
C ARG A 19 2.57 8.09 22.21
N ASN A 20 2.46 9.03 23.14
CA ASN A 20 3.32 10.22 23.17
C ASN A 20 4.74 9.95 23.68
N LYS A 21 5.08 8.71 24.02
CA LYS A 21 6.39 8.29 24.55
C LYS A 21 7.08 7.24 23.67
N ASN A 22 6.48 6.85 22.56
CA ASN A 22 7.03 5.87 21.62
C ASN A 22 6.70 6.28 20.18
N PHE A 23 7.24 5.52 19.21
CA PHE A 23 6.95 5.66 17.78
C PHE A 23 6.22 4.43 17.21
N ASP A 24 5.70 3.56 18.06
CA ASP A 24 4.96 2.38 17.64
C ASP A 24 3.66 2.77 16.94
N GLU A 25 3.13 1.89 16.08
CA GLU A 25 1.92 2.15 15.33
C GLU A 25 0.75 2.51 16.25
N VAL A 26 0.13 3.67 16.01
CA VAL A 26 -0.93 4.20 16.88
C VAL A 26 -2.22 3.41 16.75
N ALA A 27 -2.67 3.14 15.51
CA ALA A 27 -3.85 2.32 15.25
C ALA A 27 -3.47 0.83 15.34
N LEU A 28 -4.16 0.06 16.19
CA LEU A 28 -3.78 -1.32 16.49
C LEU A 28 -4.39 -2.37 15.54
N GLY A 29 -5.28 -1.94 14.61
CA GLY A 29 -5.97 -2.85 13.71
C GLY A 29 -7.22 -3.48 14.32
N TYR A 30 -7.99 -4.18 13.51
CA TYR A 30 -9.15 -4.96 13.95
C TYR A 30 -8.73 -6.36 14.39
N THR A 31 -9.46 -6.90 15.40
CA THR A 31 -9.50 -8.35 15.63
C THR A 31 -10.41 -9.03 14.59
N GLU A 32 -10.40 -10.35 14.53
CA GLU A 32 -11.30 -11.11 13.64
C GLU A 32 -12.78 -10.78 13.91
N GLU A 33 -13.17 -10.70 15.17
CA GLU A 33 -14.54 -10.38 15.58
C GLU A 33 -14.93 -8.98 15.11
N MET A 34 -14.06 -7.98 15.33
CA MET A 34 -14.27 -6.62 14.88
C MET A 34 -14.37 -6.52 13.36
N ALA A 35 -13.50 -7.23 12.63
CA ALA A 35 -13.50 -7.24 11.19
C ALA A 35 -14.79 -7.87 10.64
N LYS A 36 -15.23 -9.00 11.19
CA LYS A 36 -16.50 -9.64 10.82
C LYS A 36 -17.70 -8.73 11.14
N GLU A 37 -17.71 -8.12 12.31
CA GLU A 37 -18.77 -7.18 12.69
C GLU A 37 -18.85 -6.01 11.71
N GLU A 38 -17.73 -5.34 11.41
CA GLU A 38 -17.69 -4.23 10.45
C GLU A 38 -18.06 -4.68 9.04
N ALA A 39 -17.58 -5.84 8.61
CA ALA A 39 -17.88 -6.40 7.30
C ALA A 39 -19.39 -6.65 7.09
N THR A 40 -20.12 -7.08 8.13
CA THR A 40 -21.58 -7.29 8.07
C THR A 40 -22.37 -5.99 7.86
N ARG A 41 -21.76 -4.81 8.00
CA ARG A 41 -22.38 -3.53 7.67
C ARG A 41 -22.46 -3.28 6.17
N CYS A 42 -21.68 -4.02 5.36
CA CYS A 42 -21.71 -3.89 3.90
C CYS A 42 -23.04 -4.39 3.33
N LEU A 43 -23.70 -3.56 2.51
CA LEU A 43 -24.98 -3.88 1.88
C LEU A 43 -24.82 -4.67 0.58
N ASN A 44 -23.63 -4.99 0.16
CA ASN A 44 -23.33 -5.63 -1.14
C ASN A 44 -24.13 -5.00 -2.30
N CYS A 45 -24.00 -3.68 -2.46
CA CYS A 45 -24.78 -2.89 -3.39
C CYS A 45 -24.61 -3.36 -4.84
N LYS A 46 -25.70 -3.51 -5.59
CA LYS A 46 -25.70 -3.93 -7.01
C LYS A 46 -24.81 -3.04 -7.89
N ASN A 47 -24.83 -1.72 -7.67
CA ASN A 47 -24.07 -0.75 -8.47
C ASN A 47 -22.64 -0.53 -7.97
N ARG A 48 -22.25 -1.11 -6.82
CA ARG A 48 -20.89 -1.09 -6.26
C ARG A 48 -20.18 0.28 -6.31
N PRO A 49 -20.79 1.38 -5.83
CA PRO A 49 -20.22 2.72 -6.01
C PRO A 49 -18.85 2.88 -5.32
N CYS A 50 -18.56 2.13 -4.27
CA CYS A 50 -17.25 2.12 -3.61
C CYS A 50 -16.12 1.64 -4.54
N VAL A 51 -16.40 0.72 -5.47
CA VAL A 51 -15.40 0.25 -6.46
C VAL A 51 -14.97 1.39 -7.37
N SER A 52 -15.91 2.18 -7.90
CA SER A 52 -15.58 3.34 -8.73
C SER A 52 -14.90 4.49 -7.95
N GLY A 53 -14.95 4.45 -6.62
CA GLY A 53 -14.21 5.37 -5.75
C GLY A 53 -12.78 4.91 -5.44
N CYS A 54 -12.43 3.67 -5.78
CA CYS A 54 -11.07 3.16 -5.63
C CYS A 54 -10.27 3.40 -6.92
N PRO A 55 -9.11 4.09 -6.88
CA PRO A 55 -8.30 4.37 -8.08
C PRO A 55 -7.87 3.12 -8.85
N VAL A 56 -7.70 1.99 -8.16
CA VAL A 56 -7.29 0.70 -8.75
C VAL A 56 -8.46 -0.30 -8.85
N ASN A 57 -9.70 0.15 -8.63
CA ASN A 57 -10.92 -0.64 -8.80
C ASN A 57 -10.95 -1.96 -8.03
N VAL A 58 -10.43 -2.01 -6.80
CA VAL A 58 -10.56 -3.18 -5.92
C VAL A 58 -12.03 -3.61 -5.84
N ARG A 59 -12.31 -4.89 -6.00
CA ARG A 59 -13.67 -5.47 -5.91
C ARG A 59 -14.16 -5.50 -4.46
N ILE A 60 -14.39 -4.30 -3.89
CA ILE A 60 -14.63 -4.07 -2.46
C ILE A 60 -15.76 -4.92 -1.89
N PRO A 61 -16.99 -4.99 -2.46
CA PRO A 61 -18.04 -5.83 -1.91
C PRO A 61 -17.66 -7.32 -1.90
N ASP A 62 -16.86 -7.77 -2.88
CA ASP A 62 -16.50 -9.18 -3.01
C ASP A 62 -15.50 -9.59 -1.90
N PHE A 63 -14.44 -8.79 -1.64
CA PHE A 63 -13.53 -9.12 -0.55
C PHE A 63 -14.19 -9.00 0.83
N ILE A 64 -15.09 -8.01 1.02
CA ILE A 64 -15.83 -7.87 2.27
C ILE A 64 -16.76 -9.07 2.53
N ALA A 65 -17.38 -9.61 1.48
CA ALA A 65 -18.19 -10.83 1.61
C ALA A 65 -17.33 -12.01 2.11
N GLN A 66 -16.11 -12.17 1.61
CA GLN A 66 -15.18 -13.19 2.09
C GLN A 66 -14.76 -12.98 3.56
N VAL A 67 -14.60 -11.71 3.99
CA VAL A 67 -14.34 -11.41 5.40
C VAL A 67 -15.50 -11.84 6.29
N VAL A 68 -16.76 -11.63 5.87
CA VAL A 68 -17.96 -12.09 6.61
C VAL A 68 -17.93 -13.61 6.80
N GLU A 69 -17.52 -14.34 5.76
CA GLU A 69 -17.45 -15.81 5.77
C GLU A 69 -16.22 -16.35 6.53
N GLY A 70 -15.23 -15.50 6.82
CA GLY A 70 -13.97 -15.91 7.43
C GLY A 70 -12.93 -16.44 6.46
N ASN A 71 -13.14 -16.26 5.15
CA ASN A 71 -12.25 -16.68 4.08
C ASN A 71 -11.21 -15.59 3.78
N TYR A 72 -10.33 -15.29 4.72
CA TYR A 72 -9.43 -14.12 4.65
C TYR A 72 -8.41 -14.21 3.51
N GLU A 73 -7.92 -15.40 3.21
CA GLU A 73 -6.99 -15.60 2.07
C GLU A 73 -7.68 -15.35 0.72
N GLU A 74 -8.94 -15.73 0.58
CA GLU A 74 -9.69 -15.41 -0.64
C GLU A 74 -9.97 -13.90 -0.72
N ALA A 75 -10.26 -13.25 0.41
CA ALA A 75 -10.35 -11.79 0.47
C ALA A 75 -9.05 -11.12 0.04
N TYR A 76 -7.89 -11.63 0.49
CA TYR A 76 -6.58 -11.14 0.10
C TYR A 76 -6.34 -11.28 -1.42
N LYS A 77 -6.63 -12.43 -2.00
CA LYS A 77 -6.52 -12.65 -3.46
C LYS A 77 -7.39 -11.68 -4.25
N ILE A 78 -8.60 -11.40 -3.77
CA ILE A 78 -9.51 -10.43 -4.41
C ILE A 78 -8.88 -9.03 -4.39
N ILE A 79 -8.33 -8.59 -3.25
CA ILE A 79 -7.67 -7.29 -3.13
C ILE A 79 -6.45 -7.23 -4.04
N THR A 80 -5.57 -8.22 -3.95
CA THR A 80 -4.29 -8.23 -4.65
C THR A 80 -4.41 -8.48 -6.15
N SER A 81 -5.61 -8.82 -6.64
CA SER A 81 -5.87 -8.87 -8.09
C SER A 81 -5.69 -7.52 -8.80
N THR A 82 -5.77 -6.40 -8.07
CA THR A 82 -5.61 -5.04 -8.61
C THR A 82 -4.80 -4.10 -7.72
N ASN A 83 -4.49 -4.47 -6.47
CA ASN A 83 -3.71 -3.68 -5.52
C ASN A 83 -2.50 -4.46 -5.03
N CYS A 84 -1.30 -4.07 -5.43
CA CYS A 84 -0.06 -4.74 -5.05
C CYS A 84 0.42 -4.45 -3.61
N LEU A 85 -0.13 -3.42 -2.95
CA LEU A 85 0.35 -2.92 -1.65
C LEU A 85 -0.81 -2.81 -0.64
N PRO A 86 -1.56 -3.90 -0.36
CA PRO A 86 -2.76 -3.82 0.45
C PRO A 86 -2.51 -3.39 1.90
N ALA A 87 -1.41 -3.82 2.52
CA ALA A 87 -1.07 -3.44 3.88
C ALA A 87 -0.73 -1.94 4.01
N VAL A 88 -0.12 -1.37 2.98
CA VAL A 88 0.13 0.06 2.86
C VAL A 88 -1.17 0.81 2.61
N CYS A 89 -1.96 0.40 1.62
CA CYS A 89 -3.22 1.06 1.27
C CYS A 89 -4.21 1.07 2.43
N GLY A 90 -4.36 -0.04 3.15
CA GLY A 90 -5.22 -0.12 4.34
C GLY A 90 -4.84 0.84 5.47
N ARG A 91 -3.57 1.34 5.48
CA ARG A 91 -3.06 2.28 6.48
C ARG A 91 -3.04 3.74 6.03
N VAL A 92 -2.70 4.00 4.77
CA VAL A 92 -2.34 5.36 4.34
C VAL A 92 -3.17 5.93 3.19
N CYS A 93 -3.98 5.13 2.49
CA CYS A 93 -4.96 5.66 1.55
C CYS A 93 -5.92 6.63 2.22
N THR A 94 -6.32 7.68 1.52
CA THR A 94 -7.34 8.64 1.95
C THR A 94 -8.74 8.09 1.66
N GLN A 95 -9.10 6.94 2.29
CA GLN A 95 -10.34 6.22 2.00
C GLN A 95 -11.58 7.10 2.17
N GLU A 96 -11.53 8.04 3.11
CA GLU A 96 -12.61 8.98 3.42
C GLU A 96 -13.01 9.85 2.21
N THR A 97 -12.07 10.13 1.33
CA THR A 97 -12.30 10.92 0.11
C THR A 97 -12.38 10.06 -1.16
N GLN A 98 -12.08 8.78 -1.07
CA GLN A 98 -12.06 7.81 -2.16
C GLN A 98 -13.21 6.79 -2.04
N CYS A 99 -12.89 5.52 -1.77
CA CYS A 99 -13.87 4.43 -1.74
C CYS A 99 -14.97 4.61 -0.67
N GLU A 100 -14.60 5.07 0.52
CA GLU A 100 -15.56 5.26 1.61
C GLU A 100 -16.50 6.44 1.37
N SER A 101 -16.04 7.51 0.67
CA SER A 101 -16.90 8.62 0.30
C SER A 101 -18.06 8.21 -0.62
N LYS A 102 -17.90 7.12 -1.36
CA LYS A 102 -18.93 6.57 -2.26
C LYS A 102 -19.80 5.51 -1.62
N CYS A 103 -19.51 5.13 -0.37
CA CYS A 103 -20.28 4.10 0.32
C CYS A 103 -21.71 4.58 0.61
N VAL A 104 -22.71 3.79 0.18
CA VAL A 104 -24.14 4.11 0.40
C VAL A 104 -24.50 4.26 1.88
N ARG A 105 -23.81 3.55 2.77
CA ARG A 105 -23.98 3.68 4.22
C ARG A 105 -23.72 5.09 4.72
N GLY A 106 -22.80 5.81 4.08
CA GLY A 106 -22.45 7.20 4.41
C GLY A 106 -23.61 8.20 4.27
N ALA A 107 -24.68 7.84 3.55
CA ALA A 107 -25.86 8.72 3.39
C ALA A 107 -26.71 8.86 4.67
N LYS A 108 -26.65 7.89 5.58
CA LYS A 108 -27.49 7.88 6.81
C LYS A 108 -26.67 7.69 8.10
N GLY A 109 -25.37 7.54 7.99
CA GLY A 109 -24.46 7.30 9.10
C GLY A 109 -23.03 7.29 8.61
N GLU A 110 -22.16 6.48 9.22
CA GLU A 110 -20.82 6.31 8.76
C GLU A 110 -20.74 5.25 7.64
N SER A 111 -19.88 5.50 6.65
CA SER A 111 -19.50 4.51 5.61
C SER A 111 -18.97 3.22 6.26
N VAL A 112 -18.93 2.12 5.52
CA VAL A 112 -18.18 0.93 5.95
C VAL A 112 -16.69 1.29 6.02
N GLY A 113 -16.00 0.82 7.05
CA GLY A 113 -14.56 0.99 7.24
C GLY A 113 -13.74 0.13 6.26
N ILE A 114 -13.79 0.49 4.98
CA ILE A 114 -13.21 -0.29 3.89
C ILE A 114 -11.71 -0.45 4.06
N GLY A 115 -11.00 0.66 4.32
CA GLY A 115 -9.56 0.61 4.54
C GLY A 115 -9.16 -0.16 5.79
N ARG A 116 -9.99 -0.13 6.85
CA ARG A 116 -9.77 -0.92 8.08
C ARG A 116 -9.88 -2.43 7.81
N LEU A 117 -10.84 -2.82 6.96
CA LEU A 117 -11.01 -4.20 6.53
C LEU A 117 -9.90 -4.65 5.58
N GLU A 118 -9.48 -3.80 4.64
CA GLU A 118 -8.34 -4.06 3.76
C GLU A 118 -7.05 -4.27 4.57
N ARG A 119 -6.79 -3.40 5.54
CA ARG A 119 -5.69 -3.55 6.48
C ARG A 119 -5.75 -4.87 7.23
N PHE A 120 -6.92 -5.22 7.80
CA PHE A 120 -7.10 -6.46 8.54
C PHE A 120 -6.75 -7.68 7.67
N VAL A 121 -7.26 -7.73 6.45
CA VAL A 121 -7.00 -8.84 5.51
C VAL A 121 -5.51 -8.93 5.17
N ALA A 122 -4.85 -7.82 4.93
CA ALA A 122 -3.41 -7.79 4.62
C ALA A 122 -2.56 -8.21 5.84
N ASP A 123 -2.88 -7.72 7.03
CA ASP A 123 -2.18 -8.08 8.27
C ASP A 123 -2.38 -9.56 8.61
N TYR A 124 -3.60 -10.09 8.39
CA TYR A 124 -3.88 -11.51 8.57
C TYR A 124 -3.04 -12.37 7.64
N HIS A 125 -2.99 -12.05 6.35
CA HIS A 125 -2.16 -12.75 5.38
C HIS A 125 -0.68 -12.75 5.79
N MET A 126 -0.12 -11.58 6.13
CA MET A 126 1.27 -11.45 6.55
C MET A 126 1.63 -12.26 7.80
N ALA A 127 0.65 -12.50 8.68
CA ALA A 127 0.85 -13.23 9.92
C ALA A 127 0.71 -14.76 9.77
N HIS A 128 -0.07 -15.24 8.80
CA HIS A 128 -0.47 -16.64 8.73
C HIS A 128 0.05 -17.37 7.49
N VAL A 129 0.39 -16.66 6.41
CA VAL A 129 0.87 -17.27 5.19
C VAL A 129 2.39 -17.17 5.13
N THR A 130 3.02 -18.33 5.08
CA THR A 130 4.49 -18.49 4.97
C THR A 130 4.90 -19.16 3.67
N GLU A 131 3.92 -19.48 2.80
CA GLU A 131 4.20 -20.13 1.53
C GLU A 131 4.75 -19.12 0.51
N ASP A 132 5.72 -19.57 -0.25
CA ASP A 132 6.26 -18.78 -1.37
C ASP A 132 5.18 -18.54 -2.42
N ALA A 133 5.27 -17.40 -3.09
CA ALA A 133 4.40 -17.10 -4.22
C ALA A 133 4.54 -18.20 -5.30
N PRO A 134 3.43 -18.55 -5.97
CA PRO A 134 3.49 -19.55 -7.03
C PRO A 134 4.48 -19.13 -8.12
N ALA A 135 5.24 -20.09 -8.65
CA ALA A 135 6.16 -19.83 -9.74
C ALA A 135 5.44 -19.25 -10.95
N ILE A 136 5.88 -18.09 -11.41
CA ILE A 136 5.32 -17.39 -12.56
C ILE A 136 6.17 -17.75 -13.80
N GLU A 137 5.52 -18.22 -14.85
CA GLU A 137 6.20 -18.48 -16.13
C GLU A 137 6.70 -17.18 -16.73
N LYS A 138 8.00 -17.11 -17.01
CA LYS A 138 8.64 -15.92 -17.59
C LYS A 138 8.34 -15.81 -19.07
N ASN A 139 8.01 -14.60 -19.54
CA ASN A 139 7.74 -14.32 -20.95
C ASN A 139 9.00 -13.95 -21.76
N GLY A 140 10.15 -13.85 -21.09
CA GLY A 140 11.46 -13.56 -21.71
C GLY A 140 11.74 -12.07 -21.94
N HIS A 141 10.85 -11.17 -21.52
CA HIS A 141 11.02 -9.72 -21.65
C HIS A 141 11.50 -9.08 -20.36
N ARG A 142 12.44 -8.14 -20.46
CA ARG A 142 13.04 -7.45 -19.31
C ARG A 142 12.61 -5.99 -19.23
N VAL A 143 12.18 -5.56 -18.05
CA VAL A 143 11.74 -4.18 -17.79
C VAL A 143 12.50 -3.59 -16.61
N ALA A 144 13.03 -2.38 -16.78
CA ALA A 144 13.62 -1.60 -15.70
C ALA A 144 12.57 -0.64 -15.08
N VAL A 145 12.58 -0.53 -13.77
CA VAL A 145 11.76 0.41 -13.01
C VAL A 145 12.68 1.34 -12.22
N ILE A 146 12.61 2.64 -12.47
CA ILE A 146 13.43 3.65 -11.78
C ILE A 146 12.64 4.23 -10.63
N GLY A 147 13.09 3.94 -9.40
CA GLY A 147 12.45 4.33 -8.15
C GLY A 147 11.56 3.24 -7.57
N SER A 148 11.69 3.02 -6.27
CA SER A 148 10.95 2.02 -5.48
C SER A 148 9.85 2.63 -4.62
N GLY A 149 9.37 3.83 -4.94
CA GLY A 149 8.19 4.39 -4.32
C GLY A 149 6.91 3.60 -4.66
N PRO A 150 5.73 3.98 -4.13
CA PRO A 150 4.47 3.24 -4.35
C PRO A 150 4.19 2.97 -5.83
N SER A 151 4.48 3.94 -6.69
CA SER A 151 4.30 3.83 -8.15
C SER A 151 5.21 2.75 -8.77
N GLY A 152 6.52 2.78 -8.43
CA GLY A 152 7.48 1.79 -8.93
C GLY A 152 7.22 0.39 -8.40
N LEU A 153 6.91 0.24 -7.11
CA LEU A 153 6.56 -1.05 -6.51
C LEU A 153 5.31 -1.65 -7.16
N THR A 154 4.27 -0.83 -7.41
CA THR A 154 3.05 -1.30 -8.08
C THR A 154 3.33 -1.74 -9.51
N CYS A 155 4.04 -0.91 -10.29
CA CYS A 155 4.42 -1.26 -11.67
C CYS A 155 5.22 -2.56 -11.72
N ALA A 156 6.21 -2.70 -10.83
CA ALA A 156 7.05 -3.90 -10.78
C ALA A 156 6.24 -5.16 -10.41
N GLY A 157 5.33 -5.05 -9.44
CA GLY A 157 4.49 -6.17 -9.02
C GLY A 157 3.51 -6.61 -10.11
N ASP A 158 2.88 -5.67 -10.81
CA ASP A 158 1.96 -5.99 -11.89
C ASP A 158 2.70 -6.65 -13.08
N LEU A 159 3.85 -6.11 -13.46
CA LEU A 159 4.68 -6.68 -14.53
C LEU A 159 5.22 -8.07 -14.17
N ALA A 160 5.66 -8.26 -12.92
CA ALA A 160 6.15 -9.57 -12.47
C ALA A 160 5.05 -10.64 -12.55
N ARG A 161 3.81 -10.30 -12.15
CA ARG A 161 2.65 -11.22 -12.29
C ARG A 161 2.32 -11.56 -13.75
N LEU A 162 2.66 -10.68 -14.69
CA LEU A 162 2.52 -10.92 -16.13
C LEU A 162 3.70 -11.68 -16.74
N GLY A 163 4.66 -12.11 -15.94
CA GLY A 163 5.80 -12.90 -16.36
C GLY A 163 7.03 -12.11 -16.83
N TYR A 164 7.01 -10.78 -16.72
CA TYR A 164 8.19 -9.98 -17.04
C TYR A 164 9.31 -10.16 -16.01
N GLU A 165 10.56 -10.07 -16.48
CA GLU A 165 11.73 -9.96 -15.62
C GLU A 165 11.91 -8.50 -15.25
N VAL A 166 11.67 -8.15 -13.99
CA VAL A 166 11.66 -6.76 -13.53
C VAL A 166 12.82 -6.49 -12.59
N THR A 167 13.56 -5.42 -12.86
CA THR A 167 14.56 -4.88 -11.94
C THR A 167 14.18 -3.46 -11.54
N ILE A 168 14.09 -3.22 -10.23
CA ILE A 168 13.89 -1.88 -9.66
C ILE A 168 15.28 -1.29 -9.33
N PHE A 169 15.57 -0.11 -9.86
CA PHE A 169 16.73 0.71 -9.51
C PHE A 169 16.30 1.81 -8.53
N GLU A 170 16.81 1.74 -7.31
CA GLU A 170 16.50 2.68 -6.22
C GLU A 170 17.73 3.50 -5.86
N ALA A 171 17.55 4.82 -5.80
CA ALA A 171 18.64 5.74 -5.48
C ALA A 171 19.12 5.65 -4.03
N PHE A 172 18.21 5.34 -3.12
CA PHE A 172 18.51 5.26 -1.68
C PHE A 172 18.92 3.84 -1.26
N HIS A 173 19.35 3.72 0.00
CA HIS A 173 19.83 2.46 0.59
C HIS A 173 18.70 1.50 0.99
N LYS A 174 17.44 1.95 1.01
CA LYS A 174 16.25 1.12 1.27
C LYS A 174 15.19 1.37 0.20
N ALA A 175 14.51 0.30 -0.21
CA ALA A 175 13.36 0.40 -1.08
C ALA A 175 12.13 0.90 -0.32
N GLY A 176 11.22 1.58 -1.04
CA GLY A 176 9.95 2.07 -0.50
C GLY A 176 9.70 3.56 -0.73
N GLY A 177 10.74 4.34 -1.10
CA GLY A 177 10.57 5.77 -1.38
C GLY A 177 9.90 6.51 -0.22
N VAL A 178 8.86 7.30 -0.51
CA VAL A 178 8.11 8.07 0.50
C VAL A 178 7.49 7.19 1.61
N LEU A 179 7.22 5.93 1.35
CA LEU A 179 6.67 5.00 2.35
C LEU A 179 7.68 4.76 3.49
N VAL A 180 8.98 4.78 3.18
CA VAL A 180 10.06 4.60 4.15
C VAL A 180 10.58 5.93 4.67
N TYR A 181 10.82 6.89 3.77
CA TYR A 181 11.54 8.13 4.10
C TYR A 181 10.62 9.31 4.43
N GLY A 182 9.32 9.24 4.09
CA GLY A 182 8.38 10.34 4.29
C GLY A 182 7.31 10.06 5.35
N ILE A 183 6.68 8.88 5.34
CA ILE A 183 5.58 8.56 6.27
C ILE A 183 6.15 8.16 7.64
N PRO A 184 5.68 8.75 8.76
CA PRO A 184 6.18 8.43 10.10
C PRO A 184 5.93 6.97 10.49
N GLU A 185 6.84 6.41 11.33
CA GLU A 185 6.78 5.03 11.83
C GLU A 185 5.45 4.72 12.52
N PHE A 186 4.94 5.63 13.33
CA PHE A 186 3.69 5.46 14.08
C PHE A 186 2.44 5.42 13.17
N ARG A 187 2.56 5.79 11.90
CA ARG A 187 1.49 5.72 10.89
C ARG A 187 1.66 4.52 9.96
N LEU A 188 2.88 4.27 9.51
CA LEU A 188 3.25 3.17 8.63
C LEU A 188 4.57 2.56 9.09
N PRO A 189 4.54 1.48 9.88
CA PRO A 189 5.75 0.78 10.31
C PRO A 189 6.61 0.33 9.13
N LYS A 190 7.91 0.57 9.22
CA LYS A 190 8.83 0.25 8.10
C LYS A 190 8.96 -1.24 7.87
N ALA A 191 8.73 -2.06 8.90
CA ALA A 191 8.66 -3.51 8.78
C ALA A 191 7.53 -3.95 7.82
N ILE A 192 6.39 -3.26 7.80
CA ILE A 192 5.29 -3.53 6.86
C ILE A 192 5.73 -3.23 5.42
N VAL A 193 6.37 -2.10 5.20
CA VAL A 193 6.88 -1.74 3.86
C VAL A 193 7.93 -2.73 3.39
N GLN A 194 8.84 -3.14 4.28
CA GLN A 194 9.86 -4.13 3.97
C GLN A 194 9.22 -5.47 3.58
N LYS A 195 8.17 -5.90 4.29
CA LYS A 195 7.45 -7.13 3.96
C LYS A 195 6.76 -7.07 2.60
N GLU A 196 6.17 -5.93 2.24
CA GLU A 196 5.60 -5.73 0.89
C GLU A 196 6.68 -5.80 -0.20
N VAL A 197 7.87 -5.24 0.04
CA VAL A 197 9.01 -5.36 -0.89
C VAL A 197 9.47 -6.81 -1.01
N GLU A 198 9.57 -7.55 0.10
CA GLU A 198 9.92 -8.98 0.11
C GLU A 198 8.89 -9.82 -0.65
N ASN A 199 7.60 -9.51 -0.53
CA ASN A 199 6.54 -10.15 -1.31
C ASN A 199 6.74 -9.94 -2.83
N LEU A 200 7.16 -8.74 -3.25
CA LEU A 200 7.49 -8.49 -4.66
C LEU A 200 8.76 -9.25 -5.10
N GLN A 201 9.76 -9.32 -4.24
CA GLN A 201 10.97 -10.10 -4.52
C GLN A 201 10.67 -11.61 -4.66
N SER A 202 9.73 -12.15 -3.88
CA SER A 202 9.29 -13.54 -4.02
C SER A 202 8.61 -13.83 -5.38
N LEU A 203 8.03 -12.80 -6.04
CA LEU A 203 7.55 -12.87 -7.42
C LEU A 203 8.68 -12.83 -8.48
N GLY A 204 9.93 -12.67 -8.03
CA GLY A 204 11.11 -12.60 -8.89
C GLY A 204 11.49 -11.18 -9.32
N VAL A 205 11.00 -10.14 -8.63
CA VAL A 205 11.46 -8.76 -8.83
C VAL A 205 12.85 -8.59 -8.19
N GLU A 206 13.83 -8.14 -8.98
CA GLU A 206 15.13 -7.74 -8.44
C GLU A 206 15.08 -6.29 -7.96
N VAL A 207 15.68 -6.01 -6.79
CA VAL A 207 15.77 -4.65 -6.25
C VAL A 207 17.24 -4.29 -6.06
N ARG A 208 17.71 -3.29 -6.79
CA ARG A 208 19.07 -2.74 -6.74
C ARG A 208 19.04 -1.37 -6.07
N THR A 209 19.48 -1.30 -4.82
CA THR A 209 19.59 -0.04 -4.05
C THR A 209 20.93 0.67 -4.33
N ASN A 210 21.00 1.96 -3.95
CA ASN A 210 22.17 2.84 -4.18
C ASN A 210 22.51 3.03 -5.68
N PHE A 211 21.49 2.97 -6.54
CA PHE A 211 21.60 3.22 -7.97
C PHE A 211 20.91 4.53 -8.36
N VAL A 212 21.68 5.56 -8.57
CA VAL A 212 21.19 6.88 -9.02
C VAL A 212 21.23 6.91 -10.55
N ILE A 213 20.09 6.60 -11.18
CA ILE A 213 19.99 6.63 -12.65
C ILE A 213 20.22 8.04 -13.17
N GLY A 214 21.03 8.17 -14.22
CA GLY A 214 21.58 9.43 -14.71
C GLY A 214 22.90 9.83 -14.07
N LYS A 215 23.40 9.07 -13.05
CA LYS A 215 24.73 9.25 -12.43
C LYS A 215 25.52 7.95 -12.37
N THR A 216 24.94 6.91 -11.75
CA THR A 216 25.59 5.59 -11.65
C THR A 216 25.50 4.83 -12.98
N MET A 217 24.38 4.99 -13.67
CA MET A 217 24.06 4.38 -14.95
C MET A 217 23.11 5.34 -15.70
N THR A 218 23.30 5.47 -17.00
CA THR A 218 22.42 6.27 -17.87
C THR A 218 21.23 5.46 -18.37
N ILE A 219 20.25 6.12 -18.96
CA ILE A 219 19.11 5.47 -19.61
C ILE A 219 19.56 4.59 -20.79
N ASP A 220 20.53 5.07 -21.58
CA ASP A 220 21.05 4.33 -22.74
C ASP A 220 21.76 3.04 -22.28
N GLU A 221 22.58 3.12 -21.23
CA GLU A 221 23.25 1.96 -20.64
C GLU A 221 22.24 0.92 -20.10
N ILE A 222 21.07 1.34 -19.57
CA ILE A 222 20.02 0.40 -19.18
C ILE A 222 19.51 -0.38 -20.40
N PHE A 223 19.28 0.29 -21.54
CA PHE A 223 18.88 -0.39 -22.77
C PHE A 223 20.00 -1.30 -23.31
N GLU A 224 21.28 -0.89 -23.22
CA GLU A 224 22.43 -1.71 -23.58
C GLU A 224 22.56 -2.97 -22.71
N GLU A 225 22.13 -2.93 -21.43
CA GLU A 225 22.02 -4.10 -20.55
C GLU A 225 20.89 -5.07 -20.96
N GLY A 226 20.11 -4.74 -21.99
CA GLY A 226 19.08 -5.60 -22.56
C GLY A 226 17.69 -5.43 -21.92
N TYR A 227 17.44 -4.32 -21.23
CA TYR A 227 16.06 -3.94 -20.87
C TYR A 227 15.35 -3.38 -22.10
N GLU A 228 14.11 -3.82 -22.30
CA GLU A 228 13.30 -3.44 -23.47
C GLU A 228 12.40 -2.24 -23.22
N ALA A 229 12.09 -1.96 -21.94
CA ALA A 229 11.30 -0.81 -21.52
C ALA A 229 11.77 -0.30 -20.16
N ILE A 230 11.51 0.98 -19.91
CA ILE A 230 11.86 1.65 -18.65
C ILE A 230 10.64 2.40 -18.13
N PHE A 231 10.25 2.12 -16.89
CA PHE A 231 9.27 2.91 -16.16
C PHE A 231 9.99 3.88 -15.22
N ILE A 232 9.64 5.17 -15.28
CA ILE A 232 10.24 6.21 -14.44
C ILE A 232 9.26 6.62 -13.36
N GLY A 233 9.53 6.17 -12.12
CA GLY A 233 8.75 6.47 -10.92
C GLY A 233 9.60 7.10 -9.82
N SER A 234 10.48 8.06 -10.17
CA SER A 234 11.48 8.66 -9.28
C SER A 234 10.91 9.57 -8.19
N GLY A 235 9.61 9.85 -8.23
CA GLY A 235 8.93 10.72 -7.26
C GLY A 235 9.24 12.21 -7.44
N ALA A 236 8.69 13.04 -6.53
CA ALA A 236 8.90 14.48 -6.49
C ALA A 236 9.95 14.82 -5.41
N GLY A 237 11.22 14.44 -5.66
CA GLY A 237 12.32 14.60 -4.70
C GLY A 237 12.82 16.04 -4.50
N LEU A 238 12.36 17.00 -5.32
CA LEU A 238 12.69 18.41 -5.14
C LEU A 238 11.65 19.06 -4.21
N PRO A 239 12.08 19.63 -3.06
CA PRO A 239 11.17 20.25 -2.12
C PRO A 239 10.56 21.51 -2.72
N SER A 240 9.28 21.75 -2.47
CA SER A 240 8.63 23.03 -2.72
C SER A 240 8.77 23.90 -1.47
N PHE A 241 9.57 24.94 -1.57
CA PHE A 241 9.79 25.86 -0.45
C PHE A 241 8.59 26.80 -0.29
N MET A 242 8.24 27.11 0.96
CA MET A 242 7.17 28.05 1.29
C MET A 242 7.61 29.53 1.10
N GLY A 243 8.93 29.78 1.04
CA GLY A 243 9.50 31.11 0.87
C GLY A 243 9.45 31.98 2.14
N ILE A 244 9.39 31.36 3.31
CA ILE A 244 9.38 32.04 4.60
C ILE A 244 10.81 32.21 5.15
N GLU A 245 11.01 33.26 5.96
CA GLU A 245 12.30 33.53 6.60
C GLU A 245 12.69 32.37 7.53
N GLY A 246 13.95 31.94 7.45
CA GLY A 246 14.48 30.86 8.28
C GLY A 246 14.30 29.45 7.71
N GLU A 247 13.49 29.24 6.67
CA GLU A 247 13.21 27.92 6.08
C GLU A 247 14.48 27.15 5.65
N SER A 248 15.56 27.85 5.35
CA SER A 248 16.85 27.27 4.95
C SER A 248 17.80 26.99 6.11
N LEU A 249 17.44 27.32 7.35
CA LEU A 249 18.30 27.13 8.51
C LEU A 249 18.44 25.66 8.89
N ILE A 250 19.64 25.28 9.37
CA ILE A 250 19.91 23.93 9.86
C ILE A 250 19.17 23.72 11.19
N GLY A 251 18.43 22.61 11.33
CA GLY A 251 17.70 22.25 12.54
C GLY A 251 16.25 22.73 12.56
N GLU A 252 15.76 23.30 11.48
CA GLU A 252 14.34 23.58 11.33
C GLU A 252 13.53 22.28 11.18
N ILE A 253 12.46 22.14 11.97
CA ILE A 253 11.69 20.89 12.04
C ILE A 253 10.99 20.58 10.70
N GLY A 254 10.48 21.56 9.99
CA GLY A 254 9.80 21.39 8.71
C GLY A 254 10.69 20.83 7.60
N ARG A 255 12.01 20.97 7.70
CA ARG A 255 12.97 20.55 6.69
C ARG A 255 13.44 19.09 6.84
N ALA A 256 13.23 18.50 8.00
CA ALA A 256 13.68 17.13 8.28
C ALA A 256 12.80 16.04 7.61
N TYR A 257 11.68 16.40 6.99
CA TYR A 257 10.64 15.47 6.54
C TYR A 257 10.16 15.69 5.09
N VAL A 258 10.93 16.40 4.30
CA VAL A 258 10.63 16.61 2.87
C VAL A 258 11.59 15.81 2.00
#